data_564ad0b4e5a0d42cad3fcabdb9399538
#
_entry.id   564ad0b4e5a0d42cad3fcabdb9399538
#
_cell.length_a   1.000
_cell.length_b   1.000
_cell.length_c   1.000
_cell.angle_alpha   90.00
_cell.angle_beta   90.00
_cell.angle_gamma   90.00
#
_symmetry.space_group_name_H-M   'P 1'
#
loop_
_entity.id
_entity.type
_entity.pdbx_description
1 polymer ?
#
loop_
_entity_poly.entity_id
_entity_poly.type
_entity_poly.pdbx_seq_one_letter_code
_entity_poly.pdbx_strand_id
1 'polypeptide(L)'
;MTSPAEALRGAVAFLLLPLSLVPLYFAVPRLRNEVAPDPDRVPFAAPDVTPSKAQVDRWRPLPPARNAVPVLAYHGINDKPDHYSVTGRQFAEQMQMLRRAGFESITIAQYVRFLQGISDRLPKRPILITFDDGRLDSYRGADKVLAEAGMRATMFAIAGYIEEDNPFYLDWGELKRMMKSGRWDVQEHAGIGHTNVRYDAAGHKGPAYAYRQYTPGEGLESFAEFKSRVRHDILWAKRTMTEQLPGFSPLSFAVPFGNYGQDGETNDQRIAPFMQNLLARHFHAVFMTRPPVYTTPKSTRSRLGRIEVHSDTSTDDLYRWLRDRMPARPAEREPLTKAPVALSPSGGPARG
;
A
#
# COMPACT_ATOMS: atom_id res chain seq x y z
N MET A 1 -25.39 -4.94 67.04
CA MET A 1 -26.13 -3.97 66.20
C MET A 1 -25.09 -3.09 65.55
N THR A 2 -24.77 -3.35 64.28
CA THR A 2 -23.81 -2.54 63.52
C THR A 2 -24.45 -1.20 63.17
N SER A 3 -23.69 -0.12 63.25
CA SER A 3 -24.19 1.23 62.95
C SER A 3 -24.52 1.40 61.46
N PRO A 4 -25.46 2.28 61.08
CA PRO A 4 -25.80 2.53 59.70
C PRO A 4 -24.62 2.99 58.83
N ALA A 5 -23.58 3.56 59.46
CA ALA A 5 -22.36 4.01 58.78
C ALA A 5 -21.44 2.87 58.32
N GLU A 6 -21.43 1.72 59.02
CA GLU A 6 -20.63 0.54 58.65
C GLU A 6 -21.30 -0.24 57.51
N ALA A 7 -22.63 -0.30 57.49
CA ALA A 7 -23.38 -0.90 56.38
C ALA A 7 -23.21 -0.11 55.06
N LEU A 8 -23.15 1.23 55.14
CA LEU A 8 -22.96 2.08 54.00
C LEU A 8 -21.53 1.98 53.40
N ARG A 9 -20.51 1.80 54.28
CA ARG A 9 -19.11 1.59 53.83
C ARG A 9 -18.93 0.23 53.16
N GLY A 10 -19.60 -0.81 53.61
CA GLY A 10 -19.58 -2.12 52.96
C GLY A 10 -20.28 -2.12 51.60
N ALA A 11 -21.42 -1.44 51.47
CA ALA A 11 -22.15 -1.32 50.21
C ALA A 11 -21.40 -0.49 49.15
N VAL A 12 -20.73 0.59 49.57
CA VAL A 12 -19.91 1.42 48.63
C VAL A 12 -18.66 0.67 48.15
N ALA A 13 -18.02 -0.11 49.02
CA ALA A 13 -16.88 -0.95 48.65
C ALA A 13 -17.27 -2.04 47.62
N PHE A 14 -18.46 -2.66 47.76
CA PHE A 14 -18.96 -3.69 46.88
C PHE A 14 -19.43 -3.15 45.53
N LEU A 15 -19.89 -1.90 45.43
CA LEU A 15 -20.32 -1.24 44.19
C LEU A 15 -19.15 -0.64 43.40
N LEU A 16 -18.04 -0.28 44.06
CA LEU A 16 -16.88 0.33 43.40
C LEU A 16 -15.89 -0.72 42.82
N LEU A 17 -15.85 -1.94 43.39
CA LEU A 17 -14.98 -3.00 42.90
C LEU A 17 -15.30 -3.45 41.46
N PRO A 18 -16.55 -3.68 41.03
CA PRO A 18 -16.81 -4.04 39.64
C PRO A 18 -16.58 -2.89 38.65
N LEU A 19 -16.78 -1.62 39.06
CA LEU A 19 -16.52 -0.45 38.19
C LEU A 19 -15.03 -0.19 37.96
N SER A 20 -14.17 -0.53 38.94
CA SER A 20 -12.71 -0.40 38.78
C SER A 20 -12.08 -1.53 37.93
N LEU A 21 -12.74 -2.69 37.84
CA LEU A 21 -12.29 -3.83 37.06
C LEU A 21 -12.77 -3.79 35.60
N VAL A 22 -13.82 -3.02 35.29
CA VAL A 22 -14.35 -2.86 33.94
C VAL A 22 -13.27 -2.33 32.95
N PRO A 23 -12.51 -1.24 33.23
CA PRO A 23 -11.44 -0.81 32.36
C PRO A 23 -10.32 -1.85 32.21
N LEU A 24 -10.04 -2.62 33.26
CA LEU A 24 -9.03 -3.68 33.26
C LEU A 24 -9.48 -4.86 32.40
N TYR A 25 -10.74 -5.23 32.41
CA TYR A 25 -11.32 -6.29 31.60
C TYR A 25 -11.21 -5.97 30.12
N PHE A 26 -11.39 -4.72 29.69
CA PHE A 26 -11.22 -4.29 28.32
C PHE A 26 -9.76 -3.96 27.92
N ALA A 27 -8.90 -3.66 28.90
CA ALA A 27 -7.49 -3.35 28.65
C ALA A 27 -6.61 -4.61 28.54
N VAL A 28 -6.96 -5.69 29.24
CA VAL A 28 -6.17 -6.93 29.28
C VAL A 28 -6.07 -7.61 27.90
N PRO A 29 -7.14 -7.72 27.09
CA PRO A 29 -7.01 -8.27 25.74
C PRO A 29 -6.08 -7.42 24.84
N ARG A 30 -6.17 -6.08 24.92
CA ARG A 30 -5.30 -5.16 24.15
C ARG A 30 -3.84 -5.32 24.53
N LEU A 31 -3.53 -5.37 25.82
CA LEU A 31 -2.18 -5.59 26.33
C LEU A 31 -1.67 -6.99 25.94
N ARG A 32 -2.53 -8.01 25.97
CA ARG A 32 -2.18 -9.38 25.60
C ARG A 32 -1.79 -9.48 24.12
N ASN A 33 -2.55 -8.86 23.22
CA ASN A 33 -2.27 -8.85 21.79
C ASN A 33 -1.01 -8.05 21.43
N GLU A 34 -0.63 -7.05 22.23
CA GLU A 34 0.62 -6.32 22.04
C GLU A 34 1.85 -7.12 22.53
N VAL A 35 1.72 -7.94 23.57
CA VAL A 35 2.82 -8.68 24.22
C VAL A 35 2.92 -10.12 23.71
N ALA A 36 1.81 -10.80 23.50
CA ALA A 36 1.76 -12.17 23.00
C ALA A 36 0.68 -12.25 21.91
N PRO A 37 1.08 -12.20 20.61
CA PRO A 37 0.12 -12.29 19.52
C PRO A 37 -0.63 -13.61 19.55
N ASP A 38 -1.90 -13.56 19.19
CA ASP A 38 -2.75 -14.73 19.01
C ASP A 38 -2.07 -15.73 18.06
N PRO A 39 -1.88 -17.01 18.45
CA PRO A 39 -1.28 -18.03 17.60
C PRO A 39 -1.97 -18.17 16.24
N ASP A 40 -3.29 -17.95 16.17
CA ASP A 40 -4.06 -18.02 14.92
C ASP A 40 -3.86 -16.80 14.01
N ARG A 41 -3.17 -15.77 14.51
CA ARG A 41 -2.92 -14.52 13.79
C ARG A 41 -1.44 -14.27 13.45
N VAL A 42 -0.54 -15.19 13.81
CA VAL A 42 0.89 -15.04 13.51
C VAL A 42 1.25 -15.45 12.07
N PRO A 43 2.34 -14.91 11.51
CA PRO A 43 2.81 -15.31 10.19
C PRO A 43 3.14 -16.79 10.09
N PHE A 44 2.75 -17.41 8.99
CA PHE A 44 3.13 -18.77 8.64
C PHE A 44 4.63 -18.87 8.36
N ALA A 45 5.19 -20.08 8.50
CA ALA A 45 6.51 -20.37 7.97
C ALA A 45 6.53 -20.14 6.45
N ALA A 46 7.64 -19.62 5.93
CA ALA A 46 7.78 -19.50 4.50
C ALA A 46 7.81 -20.90 3.85
N PRO A 47 7.09 -21.13 2.76
CA PRO A 47 7.15 -22.38 2.03
C PRO A 47 8.57 -22.62 1.47
N ASP A 48 9.06 -23.85 1.61
CA ASP A 48 10.30 -24.24 0.92
C ASP A 48 10.04 -24.31 -0.59
N VAL A 49 10.72 -23.43 -1.31
CA VAL A 49 10.63 -23.33 -2.76
C VAL A 49 12.02 -23.35 -3.36
N THR A 50 12.33 -24.42 -4.07
CA THR A 50 13.57 -24.54 -4.83
C THR A 50 13.27 -24.41 -6.32
N PRO A 51 13.67 -23.32 -7.00
CA PRO A 51 13.48 -23.16 -8.43
C PRO A 51 14.20 -24.25 -9.20
N SER A 52 13.55 -24.80 -10.21
CA SER A 52 14.18 -25.73 -11.15
C SER A 52 15.32 -25.05 -11.93
N LYS A 53 16.27 -25.85 -12.45
CA LYS A 53 17.35 -25.32 -13.31
C LYS A 53 16.78 -24.47 -14.46
N ALA A 54 15.70 -24.93 -15.10
CA ALA A 54 15.06 -24.20 -16.20
C ALA A 54 14.50 -22.84 -15.76
N GLN A 55 13.94 -22.70 -14.54
CA GLN A 55 13.50 -21.43 -13.97
C GLN A 55 14.69 -20.52 -13.66
N VAL A 56 15.76 -21.07 -13.06
CA VAL A 56 17.01 -20.33 -12.81
C VAL A 56 17.59 -19.76 -14.11
N ASP A 57 17.62 -20.57 -15.17
CA ASP A 57 18.14 -20.15 -16.47
C ASP A 57 17.26 -19.07 -17.14
N ARG A 58 15.95 -19.06 -16.88
CA ARG A 58 15.02 -18.05 -17.39
C ARG A 58 15.08 -16.73 -16.61
N TRP A 59 15.14 -16.79 -15.27
CA TRP A 59 15.08 -15.61 -14.39
C TRP A 59 16.46 -14.95 -14.26
N ARG A 60 17.02 -14.55 -15.40
CA ARG A 60 18.33 -13.90 -15.44
C ARG A 60 18.25 -12.47 -14.90
N PRO A 61 19.37 -11.95 -14.36
CA PRO A 61 19.43 -10.56 -13.93
C PRO A 61 19.07 -9.61 -15.07
N LEU A 62 18.13 -8.69 -14.80
CA LEU A 62 17.74 -7.66 -15.75
C LEU A 62 18.70 -6.46 -15.70
N PRO A 63 18.74 -5.59 -16.72
CA PRO A 63 19.57 -4.38 -16.70
C PRO A 63 19.19 -3.42 -15.56
N PRO A 64 20.10 -2.58 -15.03
CA PRO A 64 19.76 -1.54 -14.07
C PRO A 64 18.71 -0.56 -14.60
N ALA A 65 17.74 -0.19 -13.74
CA ALA A 65 16.65 0.72 -14.10
C ALA A 65 16.30 1.66 -12.93
N ARG A 66 17.27 2.44 -12.42
CA ARG A 66 17.06 3.36 -11.29
C ARG A 66 16.07 4.50 -11.56
N ASN A 67 15.80 4.80 -12.81
CA ASN A 67 14.90 5.86 -13.26
C ASN A 67 13.47 5.39 -13.49
N ALA A 68 13.18 4.12 -13.19
CA ALA A 68 11.85 3.53 -13.36
C ALA A 68 11.59 2.47 -12.30
N VAL A 69 10.45 2.55 -11.64
CA VAL A 69 10.05 1.65 -10.55
C VAL A 69 8.74 0.95 -10.92
N PRO A 70 8.74 -0.38 -11.08
CA PRO A 70 7.49 -1.13 -11.15
C PRO A 70 6.87 -1.21 -9.76
N VAL A 71 5.54 -1.22 -9.71
CA VAL A 71 4.77 -1.36 -8.48
C VAL A 71 3.88 -2.59 -8.62
N LEU A 72 4.03 -3.56 -7.72
CA LEU A 72 3.18 -4.75 -7.66
C LEU A 72 2.04 -4.53 -6.66
N ALA A 73 0.84 -4.98 -7.00
CA ALA A 73 -0.31 -4.98 -6.10
C ALA A 73 -0.76 -6.43 -5.86
N TYR A 74 -0.61 -6.89 -4.63
CA TYR A 74 -1.15 -8.14 -4.12
C TYR A 74 -2.36 -7.84 -3.24
N HIS A 75 -3.16 -8.86 -3.01
CA HIS A 75 -4.25 -8.84 -2.02
C HIS A 75 -4.05 -10.00 -1.04
N GLY A 76 -4.82 -11.10 -1.15
CA GLY A 76 -4.67 -12.23 -0.24
C GLY A 76 -3.51 -13.18 -0.55
N ILE A 77 -2.95 -13.80 0.49
CA ILE A 77 -2.05 -14.94 0.34
C ILE A 77 -2.57 -16.09 1.22
N ASN A 78 -3.15 -17.11 0.59
CA ASN A 78 -3.77 -18.24 1.29
C ASN A 78 -3.77 -19.51 0.42
N ASP A 79 -4.08 -20.66 1.03
CA ASP A 79 -4.06 -21.96 0.36
C ASP A 79 -5.29 -22.23 -0.51
N LYS A 80 -6.30 -21.38 -0.45
CA LYS A 80 -7.52 -21.45 -1.28
C LYS A 80 -7.71 -20.11 -2.00
N PRO A 81 -6.84 -19.81 -2.97
CA PRO A 81 -6.84 -18.50 -3.61
C PRO A 81 -8.13 -18.30 -4.42
N ASP A 82 -8.71 -17.12 -4.27
CA ASP A 82 -9.68 -16.55 -5.19
C ASP A 82 -8.95 -15.84 -6.35
N HIS A 83 -9.67 -15.12 -7.18
CA HIS A 83 -9.06 -14.38 -8.30
C HIS A 83 -7.98 -13.38 -7.84
N TYR A 84 -8.19 -12.71 -6.71
CA TYR A 84 -7.29 -11.67 -6.19
C TYR A 84 -6.21 -12.19 -5.23
N SER A 85 -6.25 -13.47 -4.87
CA SER A 85 -5.31 -14.07 -3.93
C SER A 85 -4.33 -15.00 -4.65
N VAL A 86 -3.12 -15.14 -4.12
CA VAL A 86 -2.13 -16.13 -4.58
C VAL A 86 -1.83 -17.12 -3.46
N THR A 87 -1.29 -18.30 -3.79
CA THR A 87 -0.82 -19.23 -2.75
C THR A 87 0.49 -18.74 -2.12
N GLY A 88 0.75 -19.14 -0.87
CA GLY A 88 2.03 -18.86 -0.22
C GLY A 88 3.23 -19.35 -1.03
N ARG A 89 3.10 -20.53 -1.69
CA ARG A 89 4.12 -21.07 -2.58
C ARG A 89 4.35 -20.18 -3.81
N GLN A 90 3.28 -19.74 -4.47
CA GLN A 90 3.37 -18.85 -5.64
C GLN A 90 4.03 -17.52 -5.27
N PHE A 91 3.66 -16.93 -4.13
CA PHE A 91 4.29 -15.72 -3.63
C PHE A 91 5.78 -15.92 -3.35
N ALA A 92 6.17 -17.03 -2.70
CA ALA A 92 7.56 -17.35 -2.44
C ALA A 92 8.38 -17.52 -3.74
N GLU A 93 7.84 -18.21 -4.75
CA GLU A 93 8.45 -18.32 -6.07
C GLU A 93 8.64 -16.95 -6.74
N GLN A 94 7.64 -16.09 -6.68
CA GLN A 94 7.72 -14.74 -7.22
C GLN A 94 8.79 -13.89 -6.52
N MET A 95 8.90 -13.96 -5.18
CA MET A 95 9.96 -13.25 -4.45
C MET A 95 11.35 -13.77 -4.80
N GLN A 96 11.53 -15.08 -4.96
CA GLN A 96 12.80 -15.66 -5.43
C GLN A 96 13.14 -15.23 -6.86
N MET A 97 12.17 -15.21 -7.76
CA MET A 97 12.32 -14.69 -9.12
C MET A 97 12.77 -13.24 -9.11
N LEU A 98 12.14 -12.38 -8.32
CA LEU A 98 12.50 -10.95 -8.20
C LEU A 98 13.95 -10.78 -7.75
N ARG A 99 14.38 -11.53 -6.72
CA ARG A 99 15.78 -11.53 -6.26
C ARG A 99 16.74 -11.93 -7.37
N ARG A 100 16.46 -13.02 -8.09
CA ARG A 100 17.30 -13.50 -9.21
C ARG A 100 17.36 -12.53 -10.36
N ALA A 101 16.24 -11.88 -10.67
CA ALA A 101 16.18 -10.79 -11.65
C ALA A 101 16.95 -9.55 -11.18
N GLY A 102 17.37 -9.51 -9.90
CA GLY A 102 18.14 -8.43 -9.27
C GLY A 102 17.30 -7.27 -8.79
N PHE A 103 16.02 -7.47 -8.55
CA PHE A 103 15.18 -6.46 -7.90
C PHE A 103 15.45 -6.41 -6.40
N GLU A 104 15.39 -5.21 -5.86
CA GLU A 104 15.44 -4.91 -4.45
C GLU A 104 14.25 -4.02 -4.10
N SER A 105 13.49 -4.43 -3.08
CA SER A 105 12.30 -3.66 -2.69
C SER A 105 12.67 -2.36 -1.97
N ILE A 106 11.86 -1.33 -2.18
CA ILE A 106 12.04 -0.01 -1.58
C ILE A 106 10.86 0.32 -0.65
N THR A 107 11.08 1.26 0.26
CA THR A 107 10.02 1.80 1.12
C THR A 107 9.15 2.79 0.37
N ILE A 108 7.94 3.06 0.90
CA ILE A 108 7.07 4.10 0.34
C ILE A 108 7.74 5.48 0.42
N ALA A 109 8.52 5.76 1.46
CA ALA A 109 9.28 7.02 1.58
C ALA A 109 10.36 7.15 0.50
N GLN A 110 11.09 6.07 0.18
CA GLN A 110 12.04 6.05 -0.94
C GLN A 110 11.32 6.25 -2.28
N TYR A 111 10.16 5.63 -2.44
CA TYR A 111 9.35 5.79 -3.65
C TYR A 111 8.84 7.23 -3.84
N VAL A 112 8.36 7.88 -2.79
CA VAL A 112 7.95 9.30 -2.83
C VAL A 112 9.13 10.21 -3.19
N ARG A 113 10.31 9.99 -2.61
CA ARG A 113 11.55 10.72 -2.98
C ARG A 113 11.89 10.52 -4.46
N PHE A 114 11.78 9.27 -4.95
CA PHE A 114 11.98 8.97 -6.37
C PHE A 114 11.02 9.77 -7.27
N LEU A 115 9.74 9.87 -6.92
CA LEU A 115 8.77 10.70 -7.65
C LEU A 115 9.13 12.20 -7.64
N GLN A 116 9.91 12.65 -6.65
CA GLN A 116 10.45 14.01 -6.56
C GLN A 116 11.73 14.19 -7.38
N GLY A 117 12.22 13.16 -8.06
CA GLY A 117 13.46 13.17 -8.82
C GLY A 117 14.71 12.87 -7.98
N ILE A 118 14.54 12.41 -6.73
CA ILE A 118 15.64 12.11 -5.81
C ILE A 118 15.86 10.60 -5.81
N SER A 119 16.91 10.12 -6.44
CA SER A 119 17.21 8.70 -6.62
C SER A 119 18.58 8.25 -6.06
N ASP A 120 19.22 9.10 -5.26
CA ASP A 120 20.56 8.89 -4.70
C ASP A 120 20.72 7.60 -3.89
N ARG A 121 19.62 7.13 -3.26
CA ARG A 121 19.62 5.96 -2.38
C ARG A 121 18.81 4.78 -2.93
N LEU A 122 18.47 4.80 -4.23
CA LEU A 122 17.76 3.68 -4.83
C LEU A 122 18.71 2.55 -5.24
N PRO A 123 18.30 1.29 -5.09
CA PRO A 123 19.03 0.15 -5.61
C PRO A 123 19.10 0.20 -7.15
N LYS A 124 19.90 -0.70 -7.73
CA LYS A 124 20.05 -0.76 -9.20
C LYS A 124 18.75 -1.08 -9.92
N ARG A 125 17.88 -1.86 -9.30
CA ARG A 125 16.54 -2.24 -9.81
C ARG A 125 15.54 -2.13 -8.66
N PRO A 126 15.03 -0.93 -8.40
CA PRO A 126 14.04 -0.75 -7.35
C PRO A 126 12.70 -1.36 -7.76
N ILE A 127 11.98 -1.91 -6.80
CA ILE A 127 10.59 -2.35 -6.94
C ILE A 127 9.81 -1.97 -5.70
N LEU A 128 8.55 -1.56 -5.86
CA LEU A 128 7.63 -1.38 -4.75
C LEU A 128 6.64 -2.56 -4.73
N ILE A 129 6.57 -3.26 -3.61
CA ILE A 129 5.63 -4.35 -3.38
C ILE A 129 4.52 -3.81 -2.50
N THR A 130 3.28 -3.92 -2.93
CA THR A 130 2.12 -3.42 -2.17
C THR A 130 1.10 -4.53 -1.96
N PHE A 131 0.36 -4.43 -0.86
CA PHE A 131 -0.79 -5.24 -0.52
C PHE A 131 -1.96 -4.33 -0.22
N ASP A 132 -3.14 -4.68 -0.70
CA ASP A 132 -4.36 -3.92 -0.45
C ASP A 132 -5.24 -4.56 0.61
N ASP A 133 -6.27 -3.82 1.04
CA ASP A 133 -7.35 -4.18 1.96
C ASP A 133 -6.99 -4.29 3.44
N GLY A 134 -5.73 -4.49 3.82
CA GLY A 134 -5.38 -4.77 5.22
C GLY A 134 -5.81 -6.17 5.66
N ARG A 135 -5.77 -7.17 4.77
CA ARG A 135 -6.17 -8.56 5.04
C ARG A 135 -5.15 -9.25 5.94
N LEU A 136 -5.65 -10.04 6.90
CA LEU A 136 -4.82 -10.83 7.79
C LEU A 136 -4.04 -11.93 7.04
N ASP A 137 -4.67 -12.59 6.07
CA ASP A 137 -4.03 -13.64 5.27
C ASP A 137 -2.84 -13.11 4.44
N SER A 138 -2.89 -11.87 3.97
CA SER A 138 -1.77 -11.20 3.30
C SER A 138 -0.53 -11.15 4.20
N TYR A 139 -0.71 -10.69 5.43
CA TYR A 139 0.38 -10.62 6.41
C TYR A 139 0.90 -11.99 6.81
N ARG A 140 -0.01 -12.92 7.13
CA ARG A 140 0.35 -14.27 7.57
C ARG A 140 1.13 -15.04 6.49
N GLY A 141 0.71 -14.91 5.23
CA GLY A 141 1.34 -15.61 4.12
C GLY A 141 2.62 -14.93 3.59
N ALA A 142 2.75 -13.61 3.73
CA ALA A 142 3.86 -12.87 3.14
C ALA A 142 5.02 -12.59 4.09
N ASP A 143 4.80 -12.36 5.38
CA ASP A 143 5.81 -11.77 6.28
C ASP A 143 7.12 -12.57 6.33
N LYS A 144 7.05 -13.90 6.51
CA LYS A 144 8.24 -14.74 6.56
C LYS A 144 8.91 -14.89 5.20
N VAL A 145 8.14 -14.97 4.13
CA VAL A 145 8.66 -15.00 2.75
C VAL A 145 9.43 -13.71 2.43
N LEU A 146 8.88 -12.55 2.79
CA LEU A 146 9.57 -11.27 2.64
C LEU A 146 10.86 -11.22 3.46
N ALA A 147 10.84 -11.73 4.70
CA ALA A 147 12.02 -11.79 5.56
C ALA A 147 13.14 -12.62 4.93
N GLU A 148 12.85 -13.84 4.45
CA GLU A 148 13.82 -14.73 3.81
C GLU A 148 14.32 -14.18 2.47
N ALA A 149 13.45 -13.48 1.75
CA ALA A 149 13.81 -12.80 0.51
C ALA A 149 14.62 -11.50 0.75
N GLY A 150 14.76 -11.02 1.98
CA GLY A 150 15.36 -9.72 2.27
C GLY A 150 14.57 -8.55 1.64
N MET A 151 13.27 -8.74 1.49
CA MET A 151 12.36 -7.77 0.87
C MET A 151 11.44 -7.12 1.89
N ARG A 152 10.84 -6.00 1.51
CA ARG A 152 9.85 -5.24 2.28
C ARG A 152 8.65 -4.90 1.41
N ALA A 153 7.53 -4.58 2.04
CA ALA A 153 6.29 -4.24 1.35
C ALA A 153 5.55 -3.08 2.03
N THR A 154 4.54 -2.56 1.36
CA THR A 154 3.60 -1.58 1.88
C THR A 154 2.21 -2.20 1.96
N MET A 155 1.56 -2.11 3.13
CA MET A 155 0.18 -2.51 3.33
C MET A 155 -0.72 -1.28 3.22
N PHE A 156 -1.67 -1.28 2.30
CA PHE A 156 -2.74 -0.31 2.22
C PHE A 156 -3.95 -0.85 2.98
N ALA A 157 -4.25 -0.26 4.14
CA ALA A 157 -5.26 -0.75 5.05
C ALA A 157 -6.53 0.10 5.01
N ILE A 158 -7.70 -0.55 5.10
CA ILE A 158 -9.01 0.07 5.21
C ILE A 158 -9.25 0.37 6.68
N ALA A 159 -9.12 1.63 7.10
CA ALA A 159 -9.10 2.00 8.52
C ALA A 159 -10.35 1.58 9.29
N GLY A 160 -11.52 1.58 8.64
CA GLY A 160 -12.79 1.21 9.25
C GLY A 160 -13.04 -0.30 9.33
N TYR A 161 -12.14 -1.11 8.79
CA TYR A 161 -12.25 -2.58 8.85
C TYR A 161 -11.24 -3.20 9.80
N ILE A 162 -10.38 -2.37 10.43
CA ILE A 162 -9.36 -2.81 11.38
C ILE A 162 -10.01 -2.91 12.75
N GLU A 163 -10.40 -4.11 13.12
CA GLU A 163 -11.07 -4.46 14.38
C GLU A 163 -10.42 -5.68 15.01
N GLU A 164 -10.42 -5.74 16.34
CA GLU A 164 -9.77 -6.81 17.10
C GLU A 164 -10.40 -8.19 16.85
N ASP A 165 -11.70 -8.23 16.58
CA ASP A 165 -12.47 -9.48 16.48
C ASP A 165 -12.79 -9.89 15.03
N ASN A 166 -12.29 -9.16 14.03
CA ASN A 166 -12.52 -9.52 12.65
C ASN A 166 -11.43 -10.47 12.14
N PRO A 167 -11.72 -11.75 11.89
CA PRO A 167 -10.70 -12.73 11.48
C PRO A 167 -10.19 -12.52 10.04
N PHE A 168 -10.84 -11.69 9.25
CA PHE A 168 -10.46 -11.42 7.87
C PHE A 168 -9.44 -10.30 7.76
N TYR A 169 -9.54 -9.27 8.60
CA TYR A 169 -8.68 -8.10 8.57
C TYR A 169 -7.63 -8.12 9.70
N LEU A 170 -6.58 -7.34 9.49
CA LEU A 170 -5.58 -7.03 10.51
C LEU A 170 -6.20 -6.23 11.65
N ASP A 171 -5.64 -6.37 12.85
CA ASP A 171 -5.90 -5.47 13.97
C ASP A 171 -4.81 -4.37 14.10
N TRP A 172 -5.06 -3.38 14.97
CA TRP A 172 -4.10 -2.30 15.23
C TRP A 172 -2.78 -2.80 15.86
N GLY A 173 -2.83 -3.86 16.65
CA GLY A 173 -1.65 -4.48 17.24
C GLY A 173 -0.76 -5.13 16.18
N GLU A 174 -1.36 -5.79 15.20
CA GLU A 174 -0.65 -6.40 14.07
C GLU A 174 0.00 -5.34 13.19
N LEU A 175 -0.72 -4.28 12.83
CA LEU A 175 -0.16 -3.17 12.07
C LEU A 175 1.02 -2.52 12.79
N LYS A 176 0.94 -2.33 14.11
CA LYS A 176 2.07 -1.84 14.93
C LYS A 176 3.27 -2.79 14.87
N ARG A 177 3.04 -4.12 14.98
CA ARG A 177 4.10 -5.14 14.86
C ARG A 177 4.73 -5.14 13.47
N MET A 178 3.90 -5.04 12.42
CA MET A 178 4.36 -4.92 11.03
C MET A 178 5.30 -3.73 10.85
N MET A 179 4.89 -2.54 11.26
CA MET A 179 5.72 -1.32 11.19
C MET A 179 7.01 -1.46 12.00
N LYS A 180 6.93 -2.00 13.24
CA LYS A 180 8.09 -2.23 14.12
C LYS A 180 9.11 -3.19 13.50
N SER A 181 8.68 -4.13 12.68
CA SER A 181 9.57 -5.09 12.00
C SER A 181 10.51 -4.41 10.99
N GLY A 182 10.18 -3.22 10.52
CA GLY A 182 10.89 -2.50 9.44
C GLY A 182 10.73 -3.13 8.05
N ARG A 183 9.98 -4.24 7.92
CA ARG A 183 9.65 -4.85 6.64
C ARG A 183 8.41 -4.25 6.00
N TRP A 184 7.52 -3.67 6.78
CA TRP A 184 6.25 -3.17 6.32
C TRP A 184 6.13 -1.67 6.54
N ASP A 185 5.76 -0.97 5.50
CA ASP A 185 5.11 0.34 5.58
C ASP A 185 3.60 0.12 5.66
N VAL A 186 2.88 0.95 6.41
CA VAL A 186 1.42 0.96 6.42
C VAL A 186 0.94 2.25 5.82
N GLN A 187 -0.05 2.19 4.92
CA GLN A 187 -0.61 3.33 4.21
C GLN A 187 -2.14 3.18 4.09
N GLU A 188 -2.81 4.21 3.57
CA GLU A 188 -4.27 4.34 3.59
C GLU A 188 -4.93 3.75 2.33
N HIS A 189 -6.02 2.98 2.55
CA HIS A 189 -6.89 2.43 1.49
C HIS A 189 -8.37 2.83 1.63
N ALA A 190 -8.72 3.79 2.36
CA ALA A 190 -10.03 4.35 2.71
C ALA A 190 -10.35 4.24 4.20
N GLY A 191 -11.42 4.94 4.61
CA GLY A 191 -12.12 4.71 5.89
C GLY A 191 -13.03 3.49 5.79
N ILE A 192 -14.23 3.69 5.27
CA ILE A 192 -15.22 2.65 4.96
C ILE A 192 -15.63 2.69 3.47
N GLY A 193 -15.01 3.58 2.69
CA GLY A 193 -15.36 3.83 1.29
C GLY A 193 -14.98 2.71 0.32
N HIS A 194 -14.35 1.62 0.79
CA HIS A 194 -14.10 0.42 0.00
C HIS A 194 -15.38 -0.43 -0.13
N THR A 195 -16.39 0.16 -0.73
CA THR A 195 -17.72 -0.45 -0.93
C THR A 195 -18.33 -0.02 -2.26
N ASN A 196 -19.28 -0.81 -2.76
CA ASN A 196 -20.11 -0.45 -3.90
C ASN A 196 -21.41 0.19 -3.40
N VAL A 197 -21.72 1.39 -3.90
CA VAL A 197 -22.97 2.10 -3.64
C VAL A 197 -23.94 1.91 -4.80
N ARG A 198 -25.24 1.89 -4.51
CA ARG A 198 -26.27 2.00 -5.54
C ARG A 198 -26.19 3.40 -6.15
N TYR A 199 -26.18 3.51 -7.50
CA TYR A 199 -25.97 4.80 -8.15
C TYR A 199 -27.13 5.23 -9.06
N ASP A 200 -28.19 4.43 -9.18
CA ASP A 200 -29.40 4.78 -9.93
C ASP A 200 -30.67 4.08 -9.41
N ALA A 201 -31.81 4.45 -9.95
CA ALA A 201 -33.11 3.89 -9.60
C ALA A 201 -33.26 2.40 -10.03
N ALA A 202 -32.54 1.96 -11.05
CA ALA A 202 -32.54 0.59 -11.52
C ALA A 202 -31.77 -0.38 -10.57
N GLY A 203 -30.98 0.16 -9.65
CA GLY A 203 -30.25 -0.61 -8.63
C GLY A 203 -28.82 -1.00 -9.03
N HIS A 204 -28.29 -0.43 -10.09
CA HIS A 204 -26.91 -0.64 -10.45
C HIS A 204 -25.97 -0.13 -9.36
N LYS A 205 -24.84 -0.81 -9.18
CA LYS A 205 -23.86 -0.51 -8.13
C LYS A 205 -22.48 -0.24 -8.74
N GLY A 206 -21.73 0.64 -8.07
CA GLY A 206 -20.35 0.94 -8.44
C GLY A 206 -19.57 1.51 -7.25
N PRO A 207 -18.23 1.66 -7.39
CA PRO A 207 -17.35 2.11 -6.31
C PRO A 207 -17.80 3.44 -5.69
N ALA A 208 -17.84 3.49 -4.36
CA ALA A 208 -18.33 4.66 -3.61
C ALA A 208 -17.57 5.96 -3.92
N TYR A 209 -16.32 5.89 -4.38
CA TYR A 209 -15.53 7.05 -4.77
C TYR A 209 -15.70 7.48 -6.23
N ALA A 210 -16.36 6.64 -7.04
CA ALA A 210 -16.63 6.93 -8.45
C ALA A 210 -18.08 7.36 -8.73
N TYR A 211 -18.99 7.10 -7.80
CA TYR A 211 -20.42 7.30 -8.02
C TYR A 211 -21.07 8.08 -6.88
N ARG A 212 -21.96 9.00 -7.26
CA ARG A 212 -22.95 9.59 -6.35
C ARG A 212 -23.98 8.53 -6.00
N GLN A 213 -24.27 8.40 -4.70
CA GLN A 213 -25.18 7.39 -4.18
C GLN A 213 -26.64 7.73 -4.46
N TYR A 214 -27.42 6.72 -4.81
CA TYR A 214 -28.87 6.81 -4.96
C TYR A 214 -29.56 6.11 -3.78
N THR A 215 -30.43 6.85 -3.10
CA THR A 215 -31.28 6.33 -2.01
C THR A 215 -32.74 6.30 -2.47
N PRO A 216 -33.44 5.14 -2.42
CA PRO A 216 -34.86 5.06 -2.74
C PRO A 216 -35.67 6.03 -1.89
N GLY A 217 -36.52 6.86 -2.54
CA GLY A 217 -37.32 7.87 -1.88
C GLY A 217 -36.66 9.25 -1.72
N GLU A 218 -35.32 9.30 -1.69
CA GLU A 218 -34.56 10.55 -1.59
C GLU A 218 -33.92 10.96 -2.93
N GLY A 219 -33.67 9.99 -3.80
CA GLY A 219 -33.03 10.21 -5.10
C GLY A 219 -31.50 10.12 -5.07
N LEU A 220 -30.88 10.80 -6.01
CA LEU A 220 -29.43 10.82 -6.15
C LEU A 220 -28.83 11.91 -5.25
N GLU A 221 -27.83 11.55 -4.40
CA GLU A 221 -27.12 12.54 -3.58
C GLU A 221 -26.64 13.71 -4.43
N SER A 222 -26.68 14.92 -3.89
CA SER A 222 -26.11 16.10 -4.56
C SER A 222 -24.59 15.97 -4.68
N PHE A 223 -23.98 16.72 -5.59
CA PHE A 223 -22.51 16.74 -5.68
C PHE A 223 -21.84 17.30 -4.42
N ALA A 224 -22.54 18.15 -3.65
CA ALA A 224 -22.07 18.67 -2.37
C ALA A 224 -22.02 17.57 -1.29
N GLU A 225 -23.05 16.75 -1.22
CA GLU A 225 -23.11 15.58 -0.31
C GLU A 225 -22.05 14.55 -0.67
N PHE A 226 -21.90 14.19 -1.95
CA PHE A 226 -20.81 13.34 -2.43
C PHE A 226 -19.45 13.86 -1.95
N LYS A 227 -19.15 15.14 -2.18
CA LYS A 227 -17.88 15.74 -1.74
C LYS A 227 -17.68 15.67 -0.24
N SER A 228 -18.75 15.89 0.52
CA SER A 228 -18.71 15.81 2.00
C SER A 228 -18.41 14.38 2.46
N ARG A 229 -19.16 13.42 1.93
CA ARG A 229 -19.03 11.98 2.26
C ARG A 229 -17.61 11.46 2.00
N VAL A 230 -17.10 11.65 0.79
CA VAL A 230 -15.79 11.14 0.41
C VAL A 230 -14.65 11.86 1.13
N ARG A 231 -14.75 13.18 1.30
CA ARG A 231 -13.75 13.93 2.08
C ARG A 231 -13.73 13.48 3.53
N HIS A 232 -14.91 13.28 4.14
CA HIS A 232 -15.02 12.82 5.52
C HIS A 232 -14.34 11.46 5.68
N ASP A 233 -14.65 10.51 4.81
CA ASP A 233 -14.13 9.14 4.84
C ASP A 233 -12.58 9.11 4.78
N ILE A 234 -12.00 9.75 3.77
CA ILE A 234 -10.54 9.82 3.58
C ILE A 234 -9.85 10.51 4.75
N LEU A 235 -10.36 11.67 5.20
CA LEU A 235 -9.72 12.42 6.28
C LEU A 235 -9.93 11.77 7.66
N TRP A 236 -11.05 11.07 7.85
CA TRP A 236 -11.26 10.26 9.04
C TRP A 236 -10.25 9.10 9.11
N ALA A 237 -10.09 8.35 8.02
CA ALA A 237 -9.11 7.27 7.93
C ALA A 237 -7.69 7.76 8.24
N LYS A 238 -7.27 8.84 7.59
CA LYS A 238 -5.96 9.47 7.82
C LYS A 238 -5.75 9.82 9.29
N ARG A 239 -6.73 10.46 9.93
CA ARG A 239 -6.67 10.83 11.35
C ARG A 239 -6.61 9.61 12.24
N THR A 240 -7.51 8.64 12.04
CA THR A 240 -7.58 7.40 12.83
C THR A 240 -6.26 6.63 12.77
N MET A 241 -5.70 6.44 11.58
CA MET A 241 -4.40 5.77 11.44
C MET A 241 -3.27 6.55 12.10
N THR A 242 -3.29 7.89 12.04
CA THR A 242 -2.29 8.73 12.72
C THR A 242 -2.38 8.61 14.25
N GLU A 243 -3.58 8.50 14.80
CA GLU A 243 -3.83 8.34 16.22
C GLU A 243 -3.49 6.93 16.73
N GLN A 244 -3.77 5.91 15.93
CA GLN A 244 -3.59 4.50 16.31
C GLN A 244 -2.18 3.96 16.08
N LEU A 245 -1.45 4.49 15.10
CA LEU A 245 -0.16 3.94 14.67
C LEU A 245 1.00 4.92 14.97
N PRO A 246 1.75 4.71 16.04
CA PRO A 246 2.93 5.54 16.34
C PRO A 246 3.94 5.53 15.18
N GLY A 247 4.35 6.72 14.74
CA GLY A 247 5.28 6.87 13.61
C GLY A 247 4.65 6.73 12.22
N PHE A 248 3.34 6.57 12.13
CA PHE A 248 2.62 6.58 10.85
C PHE A 248 2.83 7.91 10.12
N SER A 249 3.11 7.81 8.82
CA SER A 249 3.21 8.97 7.93
C SER A 249 2.34 8.72 6.69
N PRO A 250 1.26 9.48 6.48
CA PRO A 250 0.32 9.29 5.37
C PRO A 250 0.91 9.83 4.06
N LEU A 251 1.83 9.09 3.49
CA LEU A 251 2.54 9.47 2.26
C LEU A 251 1.76 9.09 0.99
N SER A 252 0.99 8.03 1.07
CA SER A 252 0.33 7.47 -0.11
C SER A 252 -1.07 6.94 0.17
N PHE A 253 -1.83 6.82 -0.91
CA PHE A 253 -3.19 6.32 -0.92
C PHE A 253 -3.36 5.33 -2.09
N ALA A 254 -3.90 4.14 -1.84
CA ALA A 254 -4.38 3.27 -2.90
C ALA A 254 -5.90 3.48 -3.06
N VAL A 255 -6.34 3.70 -4.29
CA VAL A 255 -7.75 3.97 -4.54
C VAL A 255 -8.55 2.67 -4.54
N PRO A 256 -9.61 2.54 -3.71
CA PRO A 256 -10.50 1.38 -3.75
C PRO A 256 -10.96 1.03 -5.16
N PHE A 257 -10.89 -0.24 -5.53
CA PHE A 257 -11.22 -0.75 -6.87
C PHE A 257 -10.41 -0.10 -8.01
N GLY A 258 -9.37 0.67 -7.70
CA GLY A 258 -8.61 1.44 -8.68
C GLY A 258 -9.44 2.48 -9.45
N ASN A 259 -10.61 2.88 -8.93
CA ASN A 259 -11.57 3.72 -9.66
C ASN A 259 -12.13 4.85 -8.79
N TYR A 260 -11.93 6.11 -9.24
CA TYR A 260 -12.62 7.30 -8.76
C TYR A 260 -13.31 8.06 -9.92
N GLY A 261 -13.68 7.39 -11.00
CA GLY A 261 -14.30 7.98 -12.18
C GLY A 261 -13.33 8.54 -13.23
N GLN A 262 -12.02 8.29 -13.11
CA GLN A 262 -10.97 8.85 -13.97
C GLN A 262 -11.02 8.37 -15.42
N ASP A 263 -11.64 7.22 -15.68
CA ASP A 263 -11.79 6.64 -17.01
C ASP A 263 -13.24 6.78 -17.56
N GLY A 264 -14.04 7.66 -16.93
CA GLY A 264 -15.42 7.94 -17.34
C GLY A 264 -16.46 7.00 -16.71
N GLU A 265 -16.04 6.01 -15.93
CA GLU A 265 -16.92 5.11 -15.19
C GLU A 265 -17.48 5.81 -13.93
N THR A 266 -18.46 6.69 -14.15
CA THR A 266 -19.07 7.52 -13.11
C THR A 266 -20.45 7.99 -13.56
N ASN A 267 -21.31 8.35 -12.63
CA ASN A 267 -22.59 9.02 -12.91
C ASN A 267 -22.52 10.58 -12.84
N ASP A 268 -21.31 11.13 -12.62
CA ASP A 268 -21.09 12.59 -12.62
C ASP A 268 -19.64 12.93 -12.98
N GLN A 269 -19.45 13.55 -14.13
CA GLN A 269 -18.10 13.85 -14.66
C GLN A 269 -17.28 14.84 -13.78
N ARG A 270 -17.89 15.52 -12.82
CA ARG A 270 -17.21 16.39 -11.85
C ARG A 270 -16.45 15.60 -10.77
N ILE A 271 -16.76 14.30 -10.63
CA ILE A 271 -16.15 13.44 -9.59
C ILE A 271 -14.66 13.30 -9.81
N ALA A 272 -14.22 12.88 -10.99
CA ALA A 272 -12.82 12.60 -11.25
C ALA A 272 -11.89 13.80 -10.98
N PRO A 273 -12.13 15.02 -11.48
CA PRO A 273 -11.29 16.17 -11.15
C PRO A 273 -11.35 16.56 -9.67
N PHE A 274 -12.50 16.40 -8.99
CA PHE A 274 -12.59 16.62 -7.55
C PHE A 274 -11.72 15.63 -6.77
N MET A 275 -11.86 14.34 -7.05
CA MET A 275 -11.09 13.27 -6.41
C MET A 275 -9.58 13.44 -6.61
N GLN A 276 -9.17 13.72 -7.85
CA GLN A 276 -7.77 13.98 -8.16
C GLN A 276 -7.20 15.13 -7.33
N ASN A 277 -7.92 16.25 -7.23
CA ASN A 277 -7.52 17.40 -6.43
C ASN A 277 -7.51 17.10 -4.93
N LEU A 278 -8.52 16.37 -4.43
CA LEU A 278 -8.59 15.99 -3.01
C LEU A 278 -7.38 15.11 -2.63
N LEU A 279 -7.16 14.05 -3.38
CA LEU A 279 -6.08 13.08 -3.09
C LEU A 279 -4.69 13.73 -3.24
N ALA A 280 -4.46 14.54 -4.29
CA ALA A 280 -3.19 15.22 -4.50
C ALA A 280 -2.81 16.24 -3.41
N ARG A 281 -3.80 16.78 -2.68
CA ARG A 281 -3.58 17.68 -1.54
C ARG A 281 -3.14 16.95 -0.27
N HIS A 282 -3.50 15.69 -0.14
CA HIS A 282 -3.30 14.94 1.11
C HIS A 282 -2.25 13.85 1.02
N PHE A 283 -1.89 13.42 -0.21
CA PHE A 283 -0.94 12.32 -0.45
C PHE A 283 0.08 12.68 -1.53
N HIS A 284 1.29 12.19 -1.37
CA HIS A 284 2.38 12.39 -2.33
C HIS A 284 2.36 11.38 -3.48
N ALA A 285 1.71 10.23 -3.28
CA ALA A 285 1.55 9.17 -4.27
C ALA A 285 0.15 8.56 -4.17
N VAL A 286 -0.57 8.51 -5.28
CA VAL A 286 -1.91 7.92 -5.36
C VAL A 286 -1.89 6.79 -6.38
N PHE A 287 -2.17 5.59 -5.91
CA PHE A 287 -2.09 4.37 -6.69
C PHE A 287 -3.45 3.95 -7.25
N MET A 288 -3.41 3.53 -8.50
CA MET A 288 -4.49 2.93 -9.27
C MET A 288 -4.08 1.52 -9.68
N THR A 289 -5.01 0.73 -10.20
CA THR A 289 -4.69 -0.56 -10.82
C THR A 289 -4.34 -0.44 -12.29
N ARG A 290 -4.67 0.68 -12.93
CA ARG A 290 -4.40 0.93 -14.36
C ARG A 290 -3.87 2.36 -14.58
N PRO A 291 -3.07 2.57 -15.62
CA PRO A 291 -2.37 1.59 -16.46
C PRO A 291 -1.20 0.93 -15.72
N PRO A 292 -0.98 -0.39 -15.88
CA PRO A 292 0.14 -1.09 -15.28
C PRO A 292 1.43 -0.75 -16.03
N VAL A 293 2.16 0.24 -15.56
CA VAL A 293 3.39 0.75 -16.18
C VAL A 293 4.47 0.96 -15.13
N TYR A 294 5.73 0.97 -15.58
CA TYR A 294 6.83 1.45 -14.74
C TYR A 294 6.63 2.93 -14.42
N THR A 295 6.67 3.26 -13.16
CA THR A 295 6.60 4.65 -12.69
C THR A 295 7.96 5.33 -12.89
N THR A 296 7.93 6.57 -13.35
CA THR A 296 9.10 7.45 -13.50
C THR A 296 8.87 8.76 -12.72
N PRO A 297 9.88 9.59 -12.47
CA PRO A 297 9.69 10.91 -11.86
C PRO A 297 8.75 11.85 -12.66
N LYS A 298 8.50 11.54 -13.94
CA LYS A 298 7.56 12.29 -14.80
C LYS A 298 6.12 11.79 -14.70
N SER A 299 5.87 10.67 -14.01
CA SER A 299 4.53 10.10 -13.87
C SER A 299 3.62 11.01 -13.04
N THR A 300 2.33 11.04 -13.38
CA THR A 300 1.32 11.82 -12.66
C THR A 300 1.10 11.21 -11.27
N ARG A 301 1.50 11.92 -10.21
CA ARG A 301 1.48 11.41 -8.83
C ARG A 301 0.10 11.06 -8.29
N SER A 302 -0.95 11.67 -8.85
CA SER A 302 -2.35 11.37 -8.50
C SER A 302 -2.95 10.21 -9.30
N ARG A 303 -2.15 9.52 -10.16
CA ARG A 303 -2.62 8.42 -11.01
C ARG A 303 -1.45 7.47 -11.34
N LEU A 304 -0.89 6.83 -10.31
CA LEU A 304 0.22 5.89 -10.46
C LEU A 304 -0.33 4.48 -10.70
N GLY A 305 0.10 3.84 -11.79
CA GLY A 305 -0.33 2.48 -12.11
C GLY A 305 0.40 1.42 -11.30
N ARG A 306 -0.27 0.28 -11.09
CA ARG A 306 0.29 -0.92 -10.46
C ARG A 306 0.03 -2.14 -11.33
N ILE A 307 0.85 -3.16 -11.17
CA ILE A 307 0.64 -4.50 -11.72
C ILE A 307 -0.13 -5.29 -10.68
N GLU A 308 -1.39 -5.57 -10.95
CA GLU A 308 -2.15 -6.52 -10.12
C GLU A 308 -1.65 -7.93 -10.36
N VAL A 309 -1.35 -8.64 -9.27
CA VAL A 309 -0.95 -10.03 -9.29
C VAL A 309 -2.12 -10.87 -8.82
N HIS A 310 -2.65 -11.66 -9.73
CA HIS A 310 -3.81 -12.54 -9.51
C HIS A 310 -3.39 -14.02 -9.37
N SER A 311 -4.35 -14.87 -9.00
CA SER A 311 -4.12 -16.32 -8.83
C SER A 311 -3.57 -17.00 -10.09
N ASP A 312 -3.91 -16.50 -11.27
CA ASP A 312 -3.48 -17.00 -12.58
C ASP A 312 -2.17 -16.36 -13.08
N THR A 313 -1.61 -15.39 -12.35
CA THR A 313 -0.33 -14.73 -12.71
C THR A 313 0.84 -15.64 -12.39
N SER A 314 1.29 -16.44 -13.34
CA SER A 314 2.45 -17.30 -13.13
C SER A 314 3.74 -16.48 -12.87
N THR A 315 4.70 -17.08 -12.17
CA THR A 315 5.99 -16.44 -11.91
C THR A 315 6.73 -16.08 -13.20
N ASP A 316 6.62 -16.93 -14.24
CA ASP A 316 7.23 -16.65 -15.55
C ASP A 316 6.52 -15.52 -16.30
N ASP A 317 5.21 -15.37 -16.14
CA ASP A 317 4.45 -14.26 -16.71
C ASP A 317 4.86 -12.94 -16.05
N LEU A 318 4.95 -12.93 -14.72
CA LEU A 318 5.40 -11.75 -13.98
C LEU A 318 6.83 -11.36 -14.39
N TYR A 319 7.75 -12.33 -14.52
CA TYR A 319 9.11 -12.06 -15.00
C TYR A 319 9.13 -11.47 -16.41
N ARG A 320 8.38 -12.08 -17.35
CA ARG A 320 8.27 -11.59 -18.73
C ARG A 320 7.69 -10.17 -18.77
N TRP A 321 6.64 -9.92 -18.00
CA TRP A 321 6.02 -8.61 -17.92
C TRP A 321 7.01 -7.54 -17.43
N LEU A 322 7.75 -7.82 -16.34
CA LEU A 322 8.76 -6.92 -15.81
C LEU A 322 9.91 -6.67 -16.80
N ARG A 323 10.35 -7.71 -17.50
CA ARG A 323 11.40 -7.60 -18.51
C ARG A 323 10.97 -6.78 -19.74
N ASP A 324 9.82 -7.08 -20.30
CA ASP A 324 9.40 -6.59 -21.62
C ASP A 324 8.88 -5.14 -21.54
N ARG A 325 8.45 -4.69 -20.36
CA ARG A 325 8.00 -3.32 -20.13
C ARG A 325 9.03 -2.43 -19.44
N MET A 326 10.21 -2.93 -19.18
CA MET A 326 11.31 -2.13 -18.66
C MET A 326 11.65 -1.02 -19.65
N PRO A 327 11.67 0.26 -19.23
CA PRO A 327 12.07 1.34 -20.12
C PRO A 327 13.46 1.10 -20.69
N ALA A 328 13.63 1.37 -21.99
CA ALA A 328 14.94 1.35 -22.62
C ALA A 328 15.91 2.26 -21.85
N ARG A 329 17.17 1.84 -21.72
CA ARG A 329 18.21 2.72 -21.17
C ARG A 329 18.15 4.06 -21.90
N PRO A 330 18.16 5.21 -21.20
CA PRO A 330 18.57 6.43 -21.86
C PRO A 330 19.94 6.16 -22.50
N ALA A 331 20.09 6.46 -23.77
CA ALA A 331 21.40 6.36 -24.41
C ALA A 331 22.41 7.05 -23.48
N GLU A 332 23.46 6.34 -23.08
CA GLU A 332 24.55 6.95 -22.33
C GLU A 332 24.96 8.15 -23.14
N ARG A 333 24.81 9.36 -22.60
CA ARG A 333 25.40 10.54 -23.24
C ARG A 333 26.89 10.22 -23.30
N GLU A 334 27.41 10.08 -24.53
CA GLU A 334 28.86 10.03 -24.72
C GLU A 334 29.46 11.15 -23.85
N PRO A 335 30.50 10.86 -23.07
CA PRO A 335 31.19 11.93 -22.36
C PRO A 335 31.58 12.94 -23.41
N LEU A 336 31.15 14.20 -23.23
CA LEU A 336 31.60 15.30 -24.09
C LEU A 336 33.11 15.24 -24.09
N THR A 337 33.68 14.68 -25.18
CA THR A 337 35.09 14.74 -25.43
C THR A 337 35.40 16.23 -25.47
N LYS A 338 36.17 16.69 -24.48
CA LYS A 338 36.66 18.05 -24.45
C LYS A 338 37.33 18.30 -25.81
N ALA A 339 36.72 19.16 -26.63
CA ALA A 339 37.36 19.62 -27.84
C ALA A 339 38.73 20.16 -27.43
N PRO A 340 39.81 19.83 -28.18
CA PRO A 340 41.13 20.35 -27.87
C PRO A 340 41.07 21.89 -27.99
N VAL A 341 41.45 22.59 -26.93
CA VAL A 341 41.63 24.03 -26.93
C VAL A 341 42.73 24.32 -27.91
N ALA A 342 42.38 24.87 -29.07
CA ALA A 342 43.31 25.36 -30.02
C ALA A 342 44.06 26.58 -29.40
N LEU A 343 45.31 26.39 -29.04
CA LEU A 343 46.21 27.47 -28.67
C LEU A 343 46.45 28.34 -29.89
N SER A 344 45.90 29.53 -29.95
CA SER A 344 46.23 30.56 -30.91
C SER A 344 47.66 30.99 -30.69
N PRO A 345 48.52 31.07 -31.76
CA PRO A 345 49.87 31.56 -31.60
C PRO A 345 49.86 33.08 -31.35
N SER A 346 50.58 33.46 -30.29
CA SER A 346 50.87 34.87 -29.95
C SER A 346 51.59 35.55 -31.10
N GLY A 347 50.91 36.50 -31.76
CA GLY A 347 51.56 37.45 -32.67
C GLY A 347 52.43 38.42 -31.93
N GLY A 348 53.74 38.48 -32.25
CA GLY A 348 54.68 39.42 -31.73
C GLY A 348 54.46 40.85 -32.26
N PRO A 349 55.08 41.87 -31.63
CA PRO A 349 54.78 43.26 -31.94
C PRO A 349 55.46 43.71 -33.21
N ALA A 350 54.68 44.32 -34.14
CA ALA A 350 55.25 45.12 -35.24
C ALA A 350 55.66 46.48 -34.73
N ARG A 351 56.93 46.81 -34.95
CA ARG A 351 57.45 48.17 -34.85
C ARG A 351 57.09 48.93 -36.09
N GLY A 352 56.69 50.18 -35.94
CA GLY A 352 56.52 51.16 -36.95
C GLY A 352 55.77 52.37 -36.40
#